data_7eb04e4ef4f6dfe1d1b4947f152b252e
#
_entry.id   7eb04e4ef4f6dfe1d1b4947f152b252e
#
_cell.length_a   1.000
_cell.length_b   1.000
_cell.length_c   1.000
_cell.angle_alpha   90.00
_cell.angle_beta   90.00
_cell.angle_gamma   90.00
#
_symmetry.space_group_name_H-M   'P 1'
#
loop_
_entity.id
_entity.type
_entity.pdbx_description
1 polymer ?
#
loop_
_entity_poly.entity_id
_entity_poly.type
_entity_poly.pdbx_seq_one_letter_code
_entity_poly.pdbx_strand_id
1 'polypeptide(L)'
;MPVKIETLELENVKRIKAVSLTPSQNGLTVIGGNNSQGKTSVLDAICWLLGGKKFEPTNAKRDGAYSEPLLRATLSNGLIVERRGKNASLKVIDPEGKKSGQQLLDSFISELALNLPKFLNASDKEKAAILLQIIGVSEQLNQMDAQENQLYNQRRTIGQIADQKKKHAADLPTWTGVPEQPISASELIMQQQTILQKNAENQRLRAEYKRCEEAVIKAKTALQEAKQILAKAEYDLAQAKRSAEDLRDESTAELEQNLKEIEIINAKVRDNIIKAQAEQEATDLSGQYDDLTEQIENIRKARHELLDNADLPLSGLSVENGNLLYHGKAWDCMSSSEQLKVATAIVRRLKPECGFVLLDKLEQMDVQTLTEFGKWLETENLQAIATRVSTGDECSIIIEDGCVSVMPQHNIPPKYVPGWNAN
;
A
#
# COMPACT_ATOMS: atom_id res chain seq x y z
N MET A 1 6.02 -31.75 19.28
CA MET A 1 5.89 -32.26 17.89
C MET A 1 4.47 -32.01 17.40
N PRO A 2 4.25 -31.72 16.12
CA PRO A 2 2.90 -31.53 15.60
C PRO A 2 2.05 -32.79 15.79
N VAL A 3 0.79 -32.60 16.17
CA VAL A 3 -0.16 -33.68 16.44
C VAL A 3 -0.73 -34.23 15.14
N LYS A 4 -0.67 -35.54 14.95
CA LYS A 4 -1.12 -36.25 13.75
C LYS A 4 -2.16 -37.32 14.10
N ILE A 5 -2.88 -37.82 13.11
CA ILE A 5 -3.82 -38.92 13.27
C ILE A 5 -3.06 -40.23 13.10
N GLU A 6 -3.00 -41.06 14.13
CA GLU A 6 -2.36 -42.38 14.08
C GLU A 6 -3.30 -43.47 13.58
N THR A 7 -4.52 -43.49 14.18
CA THR A 7 -5.55 -44.45 13.79
C THR A 7 -6.89 -43.78 13.71
N LEU A 8 -7.74 -44.24 12.81
CA LEU A 8 -9.11 -43.79 12.64
C LEU A 8 -10.05 -44.98 12.49
N GLU A 9 -11.09 -45.03 13.30
CA GLU A 9 -12.17 -46.01 13.27
C GLU A 9 -13.51 -45.29 13.11
N LEU A 10 -14.24 -45.63 12.09
CA LEU A 10 -15.54 -44.99 11.77
C LEU A 10 -16.59 -46.08 11.50
N GLU A 11 -17.73 -46.00 12.18
CA GLU A 11 -18.84 -46.91 11.95
C GLU A 11 -20.16 -46.13 11.84
N ASN A 12 -21.02 -46.57 10.93
CA ASN A 12 -22.38 -46.11 10.75
C ASN A 12 -22.53 -44.56 10.60
N VAL A 13 -21.57 -43.89 9.97
CA VAL A 13 -21.60 -42.44 9.75
C VAL A 13 -21.75 -42.09 8.26
N LYS A 14 -22.76 -41.31 7.93
CA LYS A 14 -23.11 -40.93 6.56
C LYS A 14 -23.20 -42.13 5.62
N ARG A 15 -22.27 -42.31 4.68
CA ARG A 15 -22.22 -43.46 3.76
C ARG A 15 -21.29 -44.57 4.24
N ILE A 16 -20.60 -44.40 5.36
CA ILE A 16 -19.67 -45.36 5.91
C ILE A 16 -20.40 -46.44 6.70
N LYS A 17 -20.10 -47.68 6.40
CA LYS A 17 -20.49 -48.84 7.22
C LYS A 17 -19.47 -49.12 8.30
N ALA A 18 -18.23 -49.40 7.89
CA ALA A 18 -17.10 -49.60 8.77
C ALA A 18 -15.81 -49.29 8.01
N VAL A 19 -15.03 -48.33 8.52
CA VAL A 19 -13.74 -47.93 7.99
C VAL A 19 -12.74 -47.89 9.13
N SER A 20 -11.67 -48.64 9.02
CA SER A 20 -10.50 -48.54 9.89
C SER A 20 -9.31 -48.22 9.01
N LEU A 21 -8.55 -47.20 9.36
CA LEU A 21 -7.36 -46.80 8.61
C LEU A 21 -6.26 -46.29 9.54
N THR A 22 -5.01 -46.49 9.10
CA THR A 22 -3.82 -45.96 9.74
C THR A 22 -3.12 -45.07 8.71
N PRO A 23 -3.35 -43.75 8.74
CA PRO A 23 -2.73 -42.83 7.78
C PRO A 23 -1.20 -42.80 7.94
N SER A 24 -0.49 -42.53 6.85
CA SER A 24 0.96 -42.31 6.90
C SER A 24 1.25 -41.15 7.85
N GLN A 25 2.27 -41.31 8.69
CA GLN A 25 2.64 -40.27 9.67
C GLN A 25 3.15 -38.98 8.99
N ASN A 26 3.76 -39.11 7.81
CA ASN A 26 4.20 -37.98 6.98
C ASN A 26 3.77 -38.24 5.54
N GLY A 27 3.58 -37.18 4.77
CA GLY A 27 3.20 -37.30 3.37
C GLY A 27 1.71 -37.48 3.18
N LEU A 28 1.31 -38.07 2.08
CA LEU A 28 -0.05 -38.12 1.60
C LEU A 28 -0.66 -39.53 1.74
N THR A 29 -1.81 -39.62 2.43
CA THR A 29 -2.67 -40.78 2.43
C THR A 29 -3.86 -40.55 1.51
N VAL A 30 -3.96 -41.28 0.41
CA VAL A 30 -5.03 -41.13 -0.58
C VAL A 30 -6.12 -42.18 -0.36
N ILE A 31 -7.34 -41.69 -0.11
CA ILE A 31 -8.55 -42.48 -0.01
C ILE A 31 -9.20 -42.55 -1.40
N GLY A 32 -9.06 -43.67 -2.07
CA GLY A 32 -9.62 -43.94 -3.38
C GLY A 32 -11.00 -44.59 -3.35
N GLY A 33 -11.57 -44.80 -4.53
CA GLY A 33 -12.84 -45.49 -4.77
C GLY A 33 -13.70 -44.74 -5.81
N ASN A 34 -14.70 -45.40 -6.32
CA ASN A 34 -15.66 -44.83 -7.25
C ASN A 34 -16.52 -43.73 -6.61
N ASN A 35 -17.27 -42.98 -7.42
CA ASN A 35 -18.20 -41.98 -6.89
C ASN A 35 -19.24 -42.62 -5.97
N SER A 36 -19.65 -41.85 -4.95
CA SER A 36 -20.69 -42.20 -3.99
C SER A 36 -20.35 -43.39 -3.04
N GLN A 37 -19.12 -43.83 -2.98
CA GLN A 37 -18.67 -44.96 -2.13
C GLN A 37 -18.41 -44.56 -0.66
N GLY A 38 -18.41 -43.27 -0.32
CA GLY A 38 -18.22 -42.79 1.07
C GLY A 38 -16.88 -42.11 1.34
N LYS A 39 -16.03 -41.85 0.32
CA LYS A 39 -14.72 -41.18 0.49
C LYS A 39 -14.80 -39.85 1.25
N THR A 40 -15.58 -38.90 0.74
CA THR A 40 -15.78 -37.59 1.41
C THR A 40 -16.43 -37.76 2.79
N SER A 41 -17.24 -38.84 3.00
CA SER A 41 -17.82 -39.11 4.32
C SER A 41 -16.77 -39.46 5.37
N VAL A 42 -15.59 -39.98 4.97
CA VAL A 42 -14.45 -40.17 5.90
C VAL A 42 -13.91 -38.82 6.36
N LEU A 43 -13.67 -37.90 5.43
CA LEU A 43 -13.19 -36.54 5.80
C LEU A 43 -14.20 -35.80 6.66
N ASP A 44 -15.50 -35.85 6.30
CA ASP A 44 -16.56 -35.23 7.09
C ASP A 44 -16.61 -35.80 8.51
N ALA A 45 -16.40 -37.12 8.65
CA ALA A 45 -16.36 -37.77 9.96
C ALA A 45 -15.16 -37.32 10.79
N ILE A 46 -13.96 -37.17 10.17
CA ILE A 46 -12.80 -36.60 10.85
C ILE A 46 -13.07 -35.14 11.27
N CYS A 47 -13.64 -34.33 10.37
CA CYS A 47 -14.02 -32.94 10.68
C CYS A 47 -14.97 -32.88 11.88
N TRP A 48 -16.00 -33.70 11.88
CA TRP A 48 -16.96 -33.74 12.99
C TRP A 48 -16.34 -34.25 14.29
N LEU A 49 -15.56 -35.33 14.22
CA LEU A 49 -14.87 -35.94 15.37
C LEU A 49 -13.98 -34.91 16.09
N LEU A 50 -13.16 -34.19 15.33
CA LEU A 50 -12.11 -33.29 15.84
C LEU A 50 -12.56 -31.82 15.93
N GLY A 51 -13.35 -31.35 14.97
CA GLY A 51 -13.78 -29.95 14.88
C GLY A 51 -15.08 -29.61 15.60
N GLY A 52 -15.76 -30.62 16.15
CA GLY A 52 -16.92 -30.43 17.00
C GLY A 52 -18.24 -30.17 16.27
N LYS A 53 -19.20 -29.63 17.02
CA LYS A 53 -20.59 -29.49 16.57
C LYS A 53 -20.76 -28.68 15.26
N LYS A 54 -19.90 -27.74 14.99
CA LYS A 54 -19.93 -26.94 13.74
C LYS A 54 -19.71 -27.76 12.46
N PHE A 55 -19.11 -28.94 12.61
CA PHE A 55 -18.86 -29.88 11.50
C PHE A 55 -19.81 -31.07 11.51
N GLU A 56 -20.83 -31.07 12.38
CA GLU A 56 -21.78 -32.16 12.45
C GLU A 56 -22.60 -32.23 11.16
N PRO A 57 -22.60 -33.39 10.47
CA PRO A 57 -23.45 -33.59 9.29
C PRO A 57 -24.91 -33.55 9.62
N THR A 58 -25.74 -32.95 8.75
CA THR A 58 -27.24 -32.90 8.95
C THR A 58 -27.82 -34.29 9.20
N ASN A 59 -27.35 -35.30 8.46
CA ASN A 59 -27.70 -36.71 8.65
C ASN A 59 -26.43 -37.49 8.99
N ALA A 60 -26.04 -37.47 10.27
CA ALA A 60 -24.80 -38.10 10.72
C ALA A 60 -24.92 -39.64 10.72
N LYS A 61 -26.06 -40.21 11.12
CA LYS A 61 -26.31 -41.65 11.13
C LYS A 61 -26.48 -42.18 9.71
N ARG A 62 -25.86 -43.30 9.40
CA ARG A 62 -26.00 -43.98 8.10
C ARG A 62 -27.43 -44.49 7.93
N ASP A 63 -27.99 -44.27 6.75
CA ASP A 63 -29.32 -44.79 6.42
C ASP A 63 -29.36 -46.31 6.50
N GLY A 64 -30.39 -46.84 7.20
CA GLY A 64 -30.56 -48.26 7.43
C GLY A 64 -29.62 -48.89 8.47
N ALA A 65 -28.82 -48.10 9.20
CA ALA A 65 -28.04 -48.63 10.30
C ALA A 65 -28.89 -48.80 11.58
N TYR A 66 -28.67 -49.98 12.20
CA TYR A 66 -29.33 -50.27 13.49
C TYR A 66 -28.67 -49.55 14.67
N SER A 67 -27.32 -49.47 14.66
CA SER A 67 -26.54 -48.82 15.71
C SER A 67 -26.22 -47.36 15.38
N GLU A 68 -25.99 -46.59 16.43
CA GLU A 68 -25.59 -45.17 16.34
C GLU A 68 -24.16 -45.02 15.79
N PRO A 69 -23.83 -43.85 15.24
CA PRO A 69 -22.43 -43.58 14.78
C PRO A 69 -21.39 -43.78 15.87
N LEU A 70 -20.28 -44.41 15.50
CA LEU A 70 -19.09 -44.50 16.29
C LEU A 70 -17.94 -43.88 15.47
N LEU A 71 -17.29 -42.85 16.03
CA LEU A 71 -16.10 -42.21 15.47
C LEU A 71 -15.02 -42.24 16.54
N ARG A 72 -13.86 -42.74 16.21
CA ARG A 72 -12.72 -42.81 17.12
C ARG A 72 -11.43 -42.51 16.36
N ALA A 73 -10.59 -41.70 16.98
CA ALA A 73 -9.22 -41.48 16.48
C ALA A 73 -8.24 -41.51 17.63
N THR A 74 -7.05 -42.12 17.37
CA THR A 74 -5.89 -41.98 18.22
C THR A 74 -4.94 -40.97 17.57
N LEU A 75 -4.47 -40.03 18.37
CA LEU A 75 -3.55 -38.97 17.91
C LEU A 75 -2.12 -39.28 18.38
N SER A 76 -1.13 -38.76 17.66
CA SER A 76 0.31 -39.01 17.91
C SER A 76 0.83 -38.51 19.26
N ASN A 77 0.07 -37.67 19.94
CA ASN A 77 0.33 -37.26 21.33
C ASN A 77 -0.32 -38.17 22.36
N GLY A 78 -0.90 -39.32 21.93
CA GLY A 78 -1.55 -40.29 22.79
C GLY A 78 -2.99 -39.99 23.14
N LEU A 79 -3.56 -38.86 22.72
CA LEU A 79 -4.97 -38.54 22.92
C LEU A 79 -5.86 -39.52 22.14
N ILE A 80 -6.91 -40.01 22.78
CA ILE A 80 -7.97 -40.78 22.13
C ILE A 80 -9.22 -39.92 22.11
N VAL A 81 -9.74 -39.63 20.91
CA VAL A 81 -10.94 -38.85 20.69
C VAL A 81 -12.06 -39.77 20.20
N GLU A 82 -13.16 -39.78 20.87
CA GLU A 82 -14.32 -40.64 20.56
C GLU A 82 -15.64 -39.84 20.55
N ARG A 83 -16.46 -40.05 19.53
CA ARG A 83 -17.87 -39.63 19.51
C ARG A 83 -18.76 -40.86 19.37
N ARG A 84 -19.71 -41.02 20.27
CA ARG A 84 -20.53 -42.20 20.33
C ARG A 84 -21.95 -41.90 20.83
N GLY A 85 -22.90 -42.71 20.37
CA GLY A 85 -24.27 -42.76 20.87
C GLY A 85 -25.18 -41.69 20.26
N LYS A 86 -26.47 -41.72 20.66
CA LYS A 86 -27.54 -40.91 20.09
C LYS A 86 -27.27 -39.39 20.09
N ASN A 87 -26.58 -38.89 21.11
CA ASN A 87 -26.19 -37.48 21.23
C ASN A 87 -24.79 -37.17 20.72
N ALA A 88 -24.12 -38.16 20.14
CA ALA A 88 -22.75 -38.04 19.65
C ALA A 88 -21.80 -37.32 20.64
N SER A 89 -21.90 -37.73 21.93
CA SER A 89 -21.14 -37.11 23.02
C SER A 89 -19.64 -37.30 22.77
N LEU A 90 -18.93 -36.17 22.89
CA LEU A 90 -17.45 -36.17 22.74
C LEU A 90 -16.83 -36.69 24.04
N LYS A 91 -15.91 -37.63 23.88
CA LYS A 91 -15.02 -38.10 24.93
C LYS A 91 -13.58 -37.96 24.45
N VAL A 92 -12.81 -37.17 25.16
CA VAL A 92 -11.36 -37.03 24.92
C VAL A 92 -10.64 -37.65 26.13
N ILE A 93 -9.80 -38.64 25.87
CA ILE A 93 -9.03 -39.36 26.91
C ILE A 93 -7.59 -39.00 26.69
N ASP A 94 -7.02 -38.35 27.69
CA ASP A 94 -5.60 -38.04 27.78
C ASP A 94 -4.83 -39.30 28.17
N PRO A 95 -3.57 -39.51 27.73
CA PRO A 95 -2.70 -40.59 28.19
C PRO A 95 -2.58 -40.69 29.73
N GLU A 96 -2.68 -39.56 30.42
CA GLU A 96 -2.70 -39.49 31.90
C GLU A 96 -4.08 -39.77 32.50
N GLY A 97 -5.06 -40.11 31.71
CA GLY A 97 -6.43 -40.43 32.14
C GLY A 97 -7.30 -39.23 32.51
N LYS A 98 -6.84 -37.99 32.31
CA LYS A 98 -7.64 -36.79 32.53
C LYS A 98 -8.72 -36.66 31.47
N LYS A 99 -9.96 -36.36 31.90
CA LYS A 99 -11.05 -36.06 30.96
C LYS A 99 -10.88 -34.64 30.40
N SER A 100 -10.78 -34.55 29.12
CA SER A 100 -10.67 -33.28 28.38
C SER A 100 -11.87 -33.10 27.44
N GLY A 101 -12.08 -31.90 26.96
CA GLY A 101 -13.19 -31.58 26.08
C GLY A 101 -12.75 -30.97 24.75
N GLN A 102 -13.71 -30.40 24.01
CA GLN A 102 -13.48 -29.77 22.72
C GLN A 102 -12.42 -28.65 22.79
N GLN A 103 -12.36 -27.92 23.91
CA GLN A 103 -11.38 -26.83 24.10
C GLN A 103 -9.94 -27.31 23.96
N LEU A 104 -9.62 -28.54 24.42
CA LEU A 104 -8.28 -29.10 24.23
C LEU A 104 -7.99 -29.35 22.75
N LEU A 105 -8.93 -29.88 22.00
CA LEU A 105 -8.78 -30.09 20.56
C LEU A 105 -8.61 -28.75 19.81
N ASP A 106 -9.43 -27.77 20.13
CA ASP A 106 -9.39 -26.43 19.53
C ASP A 106 -8.07 -25.67 19.82
N SER A 107 -7.33 -26.08 20.88
CA SER A 107 -6.05 -25.46 21.20
C SER A 107 -4.98 -25.73 20.14
N PHE A 108 -4.96 -26.93 19.54
CA PHE A 108 -3.95 -27.34 18.58
C PHE A 108 -4.50 -27.65 17.17
N ILE A 109 -5.82 -27.86 16.99
CA ILE A 109 -6.41 -28.16 15.68
C ILE A 109 -6.84 -26.85 15.02
N SER A 110 -6.44 -26.65 13.76
CA SER A 110 -6.89 -25.53 12.93
C SER A 110 -8.21 -25.86 12.23
N GLU A 111 -9.15 -24.94 12.28
CA GLU A 111 -10.40 -25.04 11.49
C GLU A 111 -10.12 -25.17 9.99
N LEU A 112 -9.11 -24.43 9.51
CA LEU A 112 -8.71 -24.47 8.11
C LEU A 112 -7.98 -25.78 7.74
N ALA A 113 -7.31 -26.45 8.68
CA ALA A 113 -6.74 -27.78 8.46
C ALA A 113 -7.82 -28.83 8.24
N LEU A 114 -8.97 -28.69 8.93
CA LEU A 114 -10.14 -29.54 8.75
C LEU A 114 -10.94 -29.20 7.48
N ASN A 115 -10.93 -27.97 7.04
CA ASN A 115 -11.69 -27.50 5.88
C ASN A 115 -10.86 -26.57 4.99
N LEU A 116 -9.82 -27.13 4.38
CA LEU A 116 -8.97 -26.41 3.44
C LEU A 116 -9.75 -25.78 2.27
N PRO A 117 -10.80 -26.40 1.72
CA PRO A 117 -11.64 -25.77 0.71
C PRO A 117 -12.19 -24.41 1.09
N LYS A 118 -12.43 -24.15 2.37
CA LYS A 118 -12.85 -22.81 2.85
C LYS A 118 -11.80 -21.74 2.52
N PHE A 119 -10.51 -22.05 2.69
CA PHE A 119 -9.43 -21.16 2.32
C PHE A 119 -9.25 -21.07 0.79
N LEU A 120 -9.29 -22.21 0.09
CA LEU A 120 -9.15 -22.25 -1.37
C LEU A 120 -10.19 -21.40 -2.08
N ASN A 121 -11.42 -21.39 -1.59
CA ASN A 121 -12.55 -20.64 -2.15
C ASN A 121 -12.74 -19.24 -1.55
N ALA A 122 -11.93 -18.82 -0.59
CA ALA A 122 -11.96 -17.46 -0.05
C ALA A 122 -11.56 -16.45 -1.13
N SER A 123 -11.95 -15.19 -0.98
CA SER A 123 -11.48 -14.12 -1.86
C SER A 123 -9.98 -13.89 -1.69
N ASP A 124 -9.33 -13.31 -2.70
CA ASP A 124 -7.89 -13.05 -2.67
C ASP A 124 -7.51 -12.11 -1.54
N LYS A 125 -8.37 -11.13 -1.24
CA LYS A 125 -8.20 -10.23 -0.10
C LYS A 125 -8.27 -10.96 1.25
N GLU A 126 -9.18 -11.92 1.40
CA GLU A 126 -9.27 -12.72 2.63
C GLU A 126 -8.05 -13.64 2.78
N LYS A 127 -7.58 -14.25 1.70
CA LYS A 127 -6.36 -15.07 1.71
C LYS A 127 -5.14 -14.25 2.10
N ALA A 128 -4.99 -13.06 1.51
CA ALA A 128 -3.92 -12.12 1.85
C ALA A 128 -4.01 -11.67 3.31
N ALA A 129 -5.21 -11.32 3.80
CA ALA A 129 -5.43 -10.92 5.19
C ALA A 129 -5.05 -12.02 6.19
N ILE A 130 -5.37 -13.28 5.88
CA ILE A 130 -4.98 -14.43 6.71
C ILE A 130 -3.45 -14.56 6.74
N LEU A 131 -2.77 -14.45 5.59
CA LEU A 131 -1.30 -14.49 5.54
C LEU A 131 -0.69 -13.36 6.37
N LEU A 132 -1.13 -12.12 6.17
CA LEU A 132 -0.63 -10.95 6.89
C LEU A 132 -0.84 -11.06 8.41
N GLN A 133 -1.96 -11.65 8.83
CA GLN A 133 -2.22 -11.93 10.25
C GLN A 133 -1.23 -12.95 10.82
N ILE A 134 -0.91 -13.99 10.05
CA ILE A 134 0.03 -15.05 10.47
C ILE A 134 1.44 -14.52 10.66
N ILE A 135 1.92 -13.68 9.76
CA ILE A 135 3.25 -13.07 9.84
C ILE A 135 3.31 -11.88 10.80
N GLY A 136 2.16 -11.48 11.38
CA GLY A 136 2.09 -10.46 12.43
C GLY A 136 2.25 -9.01 11.96
N VAL A 137 2.21 -8.75 10.67
CA VAL A 137 2.41 -7.41 10.09
C VAL A 137 1.11 -6.69 9.69
N SER A 138 -0.05 -7.32 9.89
CA SER A 138 -1.35 -6.78 9.47
C SER A 138 -1.63 -5.37 9.98
N GLU A 139 -1.34 -5.11 11.26
CA GLU A 139 -1.62 -3.82 11.87
C GLU A 139 -0.70 -2.72 11.31
N GLN A 140 0.58 -3.03 11.14
CA GLN A 140 1.55 -2.09 10.57
C GLN A 140 1.22 -1.76 9.12
N LEU A 141 0.83 -2.75 8.32
CA LEU A 141 0.40 -2.55 6.93
C LEU A 141 -0.88 -1.72 6.85
N ASN A 142 -1.88 -2.00 7.71
CA ASN A 142 -3.10 -1.19 7.76
C ASN A 142 -2.81 0.28 8.11
N GLN A 143 -1.86 0.53 9.02
CA GLN A 143 -1.43 1.89 9.35
C GLN A 143 -0.72 2.56 8.16
N MET A 144 0.17 1.84 7.46
CA MET A 144 0.84 2.34 6.25
C MET A 144 -0.15 2.63 5.13
N ASP A 145 -1.12 1.75 4.90
CA ASP A 145 -2.17 1.95 3.89
C ASP A 145 -3.06 3.16 4.24
N ALA A 146 -3.39 3.37 5.52
CA ALA A 146 -4.13 4.54 5.96
C ALA A 146 -3.32 5.85 5.77
N GLN A 147 -2.04 5.83 6.09
CA GLN A 147 -1.13 6.95 5.88
C GLN A 147 -0.95 7.26 4.38
N GLU A 148 -0.73 6.25 3.55
CA GLU A 148 -0.62 6.43 2.09
C GLU A 148 -1.89 7.05 1.51
N ASN A 149 -3.08 6.57 1.91
CA ASN A 149 -4.35 7.10 1.46
C ASN A 149 -4.55 8.57 1.92
N GLN A 150 -4.15 8.91 3.15
CA GLN A 150 -4.21 10.27 3.65
C GLN A 150 -3.31 11.20 2.83
N LEU A 151 -2.06 10.83 2.61
CA LEU A 151 -1.09 11.60 1.83
C LEU A 151 -1.52 11.72 0.37
N TYR A 152 -2.06 10.65 -0.21
CA TYR A 152 -2.60 10.69 -1.58
C TYR A 152 -3.75 11.71 -1.72
N ASN A 153 -4.67 11.73 -0.76
CA ASN A 153 -5.77 12.69 -0.77
C ASN A 153 -5.26 14.14 -0.58
N GLN A 154 -4.30 14.35 0.30
CA GLN A 154 -3.65 15.65 0.48
C GLN A 154 -2.94 16.10 -0.80
N ARG A 155 -2.13 15.24 -1.39
CA ARG A 155 -1.43 15.49 -2.66
C ARG A 155 -2.40 15.84 -3.79
N ARG A 156 -3.51 15.11 -3.90
CA ARG A 156 -4.55 15.38 -4.92
C ARG A 156 -5.14 16.78 -4.73
N THR A 157 -5.46 17.15 -3.49
CA THR A 157 -6.02 18.47 -3.19
C THR A 157 -5.02 19.59 -3.50
N ILE A 158 -3.78 19.44 -3.06
CA ILE A 158 -2.71 20.41 -3.31
C ILE A 158 -2.42 20.53 -4.80
N GLY A 159 -2.37 19.41 -5.54
CA GLY A 159 -2.18 19.42 -6.98
C GLY A 159 -3.27 20.19 -7.72
N GLN A 160 -4.54 20.01 -7.35
CA GLN A 160 -5.65 20.79 -7.93
C GLN A 160 -5.53 22.29 -7.66
N ILE A 161 -5.13 22.68 -6.43
CA ILE A 161 -4.94 24.06 -6.06
C ILE A 161 -3.71 24.64 -6.81
N ALA A 162 -2.62 23.91 -6.87
CA ALA A 162 -1.40 24.31 -7.58
C ALA A 162 -1.68 24.56 -9.07
N ASP A 163 -2.42 23.65 -9.72
CA ASP A 163 -2.81 23.81 -11.12
C ASP A 163 -3.71 25.03 -11.35
N GLN A 164 -4.65 25.31 -10.42
CA GLN A 164 -5.48 26.49 -10.49
C GLN A 164 -4.65 27.77 -10.31
N LYS A 165 -3.74 27.80 -9.33
CA LYS A 165 -2.86 28.93 -9.09
C LYS A 165 -1.92 29.18 -10.27
N LYS A 166 -1.34 28.11 -10.83
CA LYS A 166 -0.49 28.19 -12.02
C LYS A 166 -1.23 28.76 -13.23
N LYS A 167 -2.45 28.31 -13.48
CA LYS A 167 -3.30 28.87 -14.55
C LYS A 167 -3.60 30.34 -14.26
N HIS A 168 -4.01 30.66 -13.05
CA HIS A 168 -4.29 32.05 -12.66
C HIS A 168 -3.05 32.94 -12.85
N ALA A 169 -1.86 32.51 -12.42
CA ALA A 169 -0.62 33.27 -12.63
C ALA A 169 -0.31 33.45 -14.13
N ALA A 170 -0.58 32.43 -14.97
CA ALA A 170 -0.37 32.53 -16.41
C ALA A 170 -1.33 33.50 -17.09
N ASP A 171 -2.58 33.61 -16.60
CA ASP A 171 -3.61 34.51 -17.13
C ASP A 171 -3.39 35.97 -16.70
N LEU A 172 -2.60 36.24 -15.67
CA LEU A 172 -2.29 37.60 -15.21
C LEU A 172 -1.36 38.32 -16.20
N PRO A 173 -1.68 39.59 -16.54
CA PRO A 173 -0.85 40.36 -17.45
C PRO A 173 0.54 40.66 -16.87
N THR A 174 1.54 40.74 -17.73
CA THR A 174 2.89 41.18 -17.39
C THR A 174 3.22 42.43 -18.15
N TRP A 175 3.68 43.46 -17.44
CA TRP A 175 4.07 44.73 -18.02
C TRP A 175 5.59 44.91 -17.95
N THR A 176 6.21 45.06 -19.10
CA THR A 176 7.66 45.35 -19.21
C THR A 176 7.90 46.85 -19.19
N GLY A 177 9.04 47.28 -18.65
CA GLY A 177 9.43 48.70 -18.64
C GLY A 177 8.71 49.56 -17.60
N VAL A 178 8.05 48.93 -16.63
CA VAL A 178 7.48 49.65 -15.48
C VAL A 178 8.37 49.46 -14.23
N PRO A 179 8.38 50.45 -13.32
CA PRO A 179 9.14 50.31 -12.06
C PRO A 179 8.66 49.13 -11.21
N GLU A 180 9.56 48.57 -10.40
CA GLU A 180 9.21 47.48 -9.46
C GLU A 180 8.28 47.92 -8.33
N GLN A 181 8.34 49.20 -7.97
CA GLN A 181 7.51 49.76 -6.92
C GLN A 181 6.61 50.86 -7.46
N PRO A 182 5.42 51.09 -6.85
CA PRO A 182 4.53 52.15 -7.23
C PRO A 182 5.21 53.53 -7.08
N ILE A 183 5.04 54.39 -8.09
CA ILE A 183 5.58 55.74 -8.09
C ILE A 183 4.73 56.59 -7.15
N SER A 184 5.38 57.34 -6.26
CA SER A 184 4.71 58.28 -5.37
C SER A 184 4.41 59.59 -6.07
N ALA A 185 3.13 59.92 -6.25
CA ALA A 185 2.72 61.23 -6.77
C ALA A 185 3.25 62.37 -5.92
N SER A 186 3.28 62.21 -4.58
CA SER A 186 3.78 63.21 -3.65
C SER A 186 5.27 63.52 -3.85
N GLU A 187 6.08 62.50 -4.12
CA GLU A 187 7.51 62.68 -4.38
C GLU A 187 7.76 63.42 -5.71
N LEU A 188 7.00 63.08 -6.76
CA LEU A 188 7.08 63.81 -8.03
C LEU A 188 6.63 65.24 -7.90
N ILE A 189 5.56 65.53 -7.15
CA ILE A 189 5.09 66.88 -6.88
C ILE A 189 6.15 67.68 -6.09
N MET A 190 6.79 67.07 -5.07
CA MET A 190 7.88 67.74 -4.34
C MET A 190 9.08 68.02 -5.23
N GLN A 191 9.46 67.09 -6.12
CA GLN A 191 10.54 67.35 -7.09
C GLN A 191 10.17 68.47 -8.05
N GLN A 192 8.92 68.47 -8.58
CA GLN A 192 8.45 69.53 -9.43
C GLN A 192 8.47 70.92 -8.72
N GLN A 193 7.97 70.97 -7.46
CA GLN A 193 8.00 72.21 -6.67
C GLN A 193 9.45 72.67 -6.46
N THR A 194 10.37 71.77 -6.20
CA THR A 194 11.79 72.15 -5.98
C THR A 194 12.39 72.73 -7.26
N ILE A 195 12.07 72.15 -8.43
CA ILE A 195 12.58 72.63 -9.74
C ILE A 195 11.93 73.97 -10.04
N LEU A 196 10.59 74.11 -9.81
CA LEU A 196 9.90 75.41 -10.00
C LEU A 196 10.46 76.53 -9.11
N GLN A 197 10.82 76.24 -7.84
CA GLN A 197 11.51 77.20 -6.96
C GLN A 197 12.89 77.58 -7.49
N LYS A 198 13.68 76.66 -7.95
CA LYS A 198 14.98 76.91 -8.59
C LYS A 198 14.77 77.84 -9.83
N ASN A 199 13.84 77.47 -10.70
CA ASN A 199 13.57 78.18 -11.94
C ASN A 199 13.07 79.62 -11.63
N ALA A 200 12.22 79.82 -10.57
CA ALA A 200 11.80 81.13 -10.12
C ALA A 200 12.98 81.98 -9.61
N GLU A 201 13.89 81.36 -8.85
CA GLU A 201 15.12 82.04 -8.40
C GLU A 201 16.02 82.42 -9.57
N ASN A 202 16.19 81.48 -10.55
CA ASN A 202 16.94 81.76 -11.77
C ASN A 202 16.33 82.93 -12.57
N GLN A 203 14.98 83.01 -12.67
CA GLN A 203 14.31 84.14 -13.30
C GLN A 203 14.56 85.46 -12.56
N ARG A 204 14.52 85.43 -11.22
CA ARG A 204 14.81 86.62 -10.39
C ARG A 204 16.23 87.10 -10.65
N LEU A 205 17.21 86.20 -10.66
CA LEU A 205 18.62 86.55 -10.92
C LEU A 205 18.83 87.03 -12.34
N ARG A 206 18.14 86.51 -13.38
CA ARG A 206 18.19 87.01 -14.76
C ARG A 206 17.56 88.43 -14.83
N ALA A 207 16.47 88.69 -14.13
CA ALA A 207 15.83 90.01 -14.07
C ALA A 207 16.75 91.01 -13.37
N GLU A 208 17.44 90.53 -12.30
CA GLU A 208 18.41 91.41 -11.60
C GLU A 208 19.63 91.70 -12.50
N TYR A 209 20.14 90.68 -13.25
CA TYR A 209 21.17 90.93 -14.25
C TYR A 209 20.77 91.95 -15.29
N LYS A 210 19.55 91.84 -15.88
CA LYS A 210 19.05 92.82 -16.84
C LYS A 210 18.94 94.26 -16.24
N ARG A 211 18.48 94.33 -14.98
CA ARG A 211 18.43 95.56 -14.26
C ARG A 211 19.79 96.19 -14.03
N CYS A 212 20.79 95.35 -13.68
CA CYS A 212 22.16 95.81 -13.53
C CYS A 212 22.78 96.20 -14.88
N GLU A 213 22.49 95.48 -15.98
CA GLU A 213 22.90 95.81 -17.32
C GLU A 213 22.33 97.14 -17.81
N GLU A 214 21.02 97.37 -17.59
CA GLU A 214 20.36 98.68 -17.85
C GLU A 214 20.94 99.80 -16.99
N ALA A 215 21.29 99.45 -15.73
CA ALA A 215 21.91 100.46 -14.85
C ALA A 215 23.35 100.79 -15.31
N VAL A 216 24.10 99.79 -15.83
CA VAL A 216 25.41 100.05 -16.43
C VAL A 216 25.29 100.88 -17.72
N ILE A 217 24.29 100.61 -18.57
CA ILE A 217 24.02 101.45 -19.77
C ILE A 217 23.68 102.86 -19.38
N LYS A 218 22.83 103.05 -18.36
CA LYS A 218 22.51 104.38 -17.81
C LYS A 218 23.74 105.08 -17.16
N ALA A 219 24.58 104.26 -16.46
CA ALA A 219 25.80 104.76 -15.85
C ALA A 219 26.89 105.11 -16.89
N LYS A 220 26.94 104.43 -18.05
CA LYS A 220 27.80 104.73 -19.21
C LYS A 220 27.39 106.07 -19.87
N THR A 221 26.16 106.44 -19.87
CA THR A 221 25.66 107.72 -20.39
C THR A 221 25.93 108.86 -19.38
N ALA A 222 26.03 108.56 -18.08
CA ALA A 222 26.43 109.45 -17.02
C ALA A 222 27.99 109.47 -16.74
N LEU A 223 28.80 108.97 -17.65
CA LEU A 223 30.20 108.55 -17.46
C LEU A 223 31.19 109.74 -17.22
N GLN A 224 30.81 110.98 -17.35
CA GLN A 224 31.71 112.05 -17.04
C GLN A 224 31.70 112.48 -15.57
N GLU A 225 30.73 112.02 -14.76
CA GLU A 225 30.67 112.37 -13.34
C GLU A 225 30.86 111.16 -12.37
N ALA A 226 31.05 109.93 -12.89
CA ALA A 226 30.97 108.80 -12.00
C ALA A 226 31.98 107.70 -12.31
N LYS A 227 33.28 108.03 -12.64
CA LYS A 227 34.35 106.97 -12.76
C LYS A 227 34.48 106.10 -11.52
N GLN A 228 34.07 106.53 -10.36
CA GLN A 228 34.10 105.76 -9.13
C GLN A 228 32.89 104.84 -9.01
N ILE A 229 31.71 105.25 -9.56
CA ILE A 229 30.48 104.43 -9.59
C ILE A 229 30.59 103.33 -10.63
N LEU A 230 31.28 103.65 -11.78
CA LEU A 230 31.48 102.66 -12.85
C LEU A 230 32.31 101.49 -12.39
N ALA A 231 33.38 101.66 -11.64
CA ALA A 231 34.22 100.56 -11.18
C ALA A 231 33.47 99.61 -10.24
N LYS A 232 32.55 100.09 -9.44
CA LYS A 232 31.69 99.33 -8.58
C LYS A 232 30.63 98.58 -9.40
N ALA A 233 29.97 99.30 -10.35
CA ALA A 233 28.94 98.70 -11.22
C ALA A 233 29.51 97.60 -12.15
N GLU A 234 30.72 97.81 -12.66
CA GLU A 234 31.45 96.80 -13.45
C GLU A 234 31.80 95.53 -12.62
N TYR A 235 32.17 95.72 -11.36
CA TYR A 235 32.39 94.60 -10.43
C TYR A 235 31.10 93.81 -10.17
N ASP A 236 30.00 94.55 -9.82
CA ASP A 236 28.68 93.96 -9.57
C ASP A 236 28.09 93.31 -10.83
N LEU A 237 28.32 93.88 -12.01
CA LEU A 237 27.95 93.31 -13.31
C LEU A 237 28.73 92.01 -13.60
N ALA A 238 30.05 92.02 -13.36
CA ALA A 238 30.89 90.80 -13.61
C ALA A 238 30.46 89.68 -12.68
N GLN A 239 30.06 89.97 -11.45
CA GLN A 239 29.56 88.97 -10.51
C GLN A 239 28.18 88.49 -10.90
N ALA A 240 27.26 89.35 -11.24
CA ALA A 240 25.91 89.04 -11.71
C ALA A 240 25.96 88.26 -13.04
N LYS A 241 26.87 88.60 -13.96
CA LYS A 241 27.08 87.92 -15.22
C LYS A 241 27.56 86.50 -15.03
N ARG A 242 28.54 86.28 -14.15
CA ARG A 242 28.98 84.87 -13.80
C ARG A 242 27.85 84.08 -13.21
N SER A 243 27.06 84.65 -12.29
CA SER A 243 25.92 83.98 -11.68
C SER A 243 24.80 83.66 -12.71
N ALA A 244 24.63 84.48 -13.74
CA ALA A 244 23.62 84.33 -14.77
C ALA A 244 24.08 83.28 -15.86
N GLU A 245 25.36 83.28 -16.17
CA GLU A 245 25.94 82.32 -17.16
C GLU A 245 25.92 80.89 -16.69
N ASP A 246 26.00 80.65 -15.39
CA ASP A 246 26.00 79.32 -14.77
C ASP A 246 24.55 78.81 -14.44
N LEU A 247 23.49 79.66 -14.65
CA LEU A 247 22.13 79.27 -14.37
C LEU A 247 21.58 78.32 -15.44
N ARG A 248 21.23 77.13 -15.04
CA ARG A 248 20.58 76.12 -15.88
C ARG A 248 19.21 75.84 -15.29
N ASP A 249 18.17 75.97 -16.12
CA ASP A 249 16.81 75.55 -15.74
C ASP A 249 16.66 74.06 -16.01
N GLU A 250 16.17 73.31 -15.01
CA GLU A 250 15.81 71.90 -15.15
C GLU A 250 14.42 71.76 -15.72
N SER A 251 14.22 70.83 -16.68
CA SER A 251 12.95 70.60 -17.29
C SER A 251 12.06 69.78 -16.36
N THR A 252 10.80 70.20 -16.19
CA THR A 252 9.76 69.44 -15.47
C THR A 252 8.85 68.62 -16.41
N ALA A 253 9.10 68.67 -17.72
CA ALA A 253 8.24 68.05 -18.72
C ALA A 253 8.09 66.54 -18.53
N GLU A 254 9.17 65.85 -18.17
CA GLU A 254 9.16 64.44 -17.91
C GLU A 254 8.38 64.11 -16.63
N LEU A 255 8.52 64.89 -15.58
CA LEU A 255 7.77 64.71 -14.33
C LEU A 255 6.29 65.00 -14.51
N GLU A 256 5.91 65.98 -15.35
CA GLU A 256 4.52 66.30 -15.68
C GLU A 256 3.88 65.15 -16.51
N GLN A 257 4.64 64.57 -17.41
CA GLN A 257 4.20 63.39 -18.19
C GLN A 257 4.02 62.19 -17.25
N ASN A 258 4.97 61.93 -16.37
CA ASN A 258 4.88 60.86 -15.39
C ASN A 258 3.73 61.01 -14.43
N LEU A 259 3.41 62.26 -14.00
CA LEU A 259 2.24 62.57 -13.15
C LEU A 259 0.91 62.24 -13.85
N LYS A 260 0.78 62.47 -15.16
CA LYS A 260 -0.41 62.14 -15.94
C LYS A 260 -0.59 60.62 -16.10
N GLU A 261 0.49 59.89 -16.13
CA GLU A 261 0.49 58.45 -16.37
C GLU A 261 0.63 57.61 -15.07
N ILE A 262 0.82 58.27 -13.91
CA ILE A 262 1.16 57.61 -12.64
C ILE A 262 0.15 56.55 -12.21
N GLU A 263 -1.14 56.77 -12.42
CA GLU A 263 -2.20 55.81 -12.07
C GLU A 263 -2.13 54.59 -12.96
N ILE A 264 -1.84 54.77 -14.25
CA ILE A 264 -1.68 53.69 -15.24
C ILE A 264 -0.43 52.88 -14.93
N ILE A 265 0.69 53.55 -14.64
CA ILE A 265 1.96 52.90 -14.28
C ILE A 265 1.80 52.12 -12.98
N ASN A 266 1.18 52.75 -11.95
CA ASN A 266 0.97 52.05 -10.67
C ASN A 266 -0.02 50.88 -10.78
N ALA A 267 -1.01 50.94 -11.67
CA ALA A 267 -1.86 49.80 -11.97
C ALA A 267 -1.04 48.61 -12.55
N LYS A 268 -0.17 48.87 -13.53
CA LYS A 268 0.72 47.86 -14.12
C LYS A 268 1.72 47.30 -13.11
N VAL A 269 2.24 48.10 -12.22
CA VAL A 269 3.12 47.67 -11.12
C VAL A 269 2.35 46.71 -10.18
N ARG A 270 1.11 47.06 -9.80
CA ARG A 270 0.26 46.20 -8.96
C ARG A 270 -0.01 44.86 -9.65
N ASP A 271 -0.33 44.87 -10.95
CA ASP A 271 -0.55 43.64 -11.73
C ASP A 271 0.69 42.74 -11.72
N ASN A 272 1.89 43.30 -11.91
CA ASN A 272 3.15 42.57 -11.85
C ASN A 272 3.43 41.97 -10.45
N ILE A 273 3.15 42.73 -9.39
CA ILE A 273 3.28 42.25 -7.99
C ILE A 273 2.32 41.08 -7.73
N ILE A 274 1.06 41.21 -8.14
CA ILE A 274 0.04 40.15 -7.99
C ILE A 274 0.46 38.90 -8.76
N LYS A 275 0.98 39.07 -9.98
CA LYS A 275 1.48 37.96 -10.77
C LYS A 275 2.66 37.24 -10.11
N ALA A 276 3.66 37.98 -9.64
CA ALA A 276 4.82 37.42 -8.95
C ALA A 276 4.40 36.67 -7.68
N GLN A 277 3.43 37.19 -6.92
CA GLN A 277 2.84 36.51 -5.76
C GLN A 277 2.14 35.21 -6.17
N ALA A 278 1.34 35.22 -7.25
CA ALA A 278 0.64 34.05 -7.75
C ALA A 278 1.60 32.98 -8.26
N GLU A 279 2.68 33.38 -8.92
CA GLU A 279 3.76 32.47 -9.37
C GLU A 279 4.51 31.85 -8.19
N GLN A 280 4.79 32.63 -7.15
CA GLN A 280 5.41 32.12 -5.93
C GLN A 280 4.51 31.12 -5.22
N GLU A 281 3.21 31.44 -5.02
CA GLU A 281 2.25 30.53 -4.42
C GLU A 281 2.12 29.22 -5.23
N ALA A 282 2.12 29.30 -6.55
CA ALA A 282 2.08 28.11 -7.41
C ALA A 282 3.35 27.25 -7.27
N THR A 283 4.50 27.89 -7.13
CA THR A 283 5.80 27.20 -6.91
C THR A 283 5.83 26.52 -5.55
N ASP A 284 5.40 27.20 -4.49
CA ASP A 284 5.34 26.65 -3.13
C ASP A 284 4.39 25.45 -3.04
N LEU A 285 3.23 25.51 -3.70
CA LEU A 285 2.29 24.40 -3.77
C LEU A 285 2.82 23.23 -4.61
N SER A 286 3.58 23.52 -5.68
CA SER A 286 4.27 22.47 -6.46
C SER A 286 5.32 21.74 -5.61
N GLY A 287 6.09 22.48 -4.82
CA GLY A 287 7.04 21.89 -3.86
C GLY A 287 6.34 20.97 -2.84
N GLN A 288 5.23 21.43 -2.25
CA GLN A 288 4.44 20.59 -1.34
C GLN A 288 3.89 19.31 -2.02
N TYR A 289 3.49 19.40 -3.28
CA TYR A 289 3.05 18.24 -4.05
C TYR A 289 4.19 17.22 -4.25
N ASP A 290 5.38 17.71 -4.55
CA ASP A 290 6.57 16.87 -4.75
C ASP A 290 7.01 16.21 -3.43
N ASP A 291 7.00 16.95 -2.31
CA ASP A 291 7.28 16.44 -0.97
C ASP A 291 6.29 15.32 -0.57
N LEU A 292 5.01 15.50 -0.85
CA LEU A 292 3.99 14.48 -0.59
C LEU A 292 4.16 13.25 -1.48
N THR A 293 4.64 13.44 -2.70
CA THR A 293 4.97 12.35 -3.61
C THR A 293 6.13 11.52 -3.06
N GLU A 294 7.18 12.17 -2.58
CA GLU A 294 8.32 11.50 -1.94
C GLU A 294 7.90 10.74 -0.68
N GLN A 295 7.05 11.33 0.16
CA GLN A 295 6.53 10.64 1.36
C GLN A 295 5.74 9.38 0.99
N ILE A 296 4.89 9.42 -0.03
CA ILE A 296 4.15 8.26 -0.53
C ILE A 296 5.12 7.17 -1.02
N GLU A 297 6.14 7.54 -1.78
CA GLU A 297 7.17 6.62 -2.27
C GLU A 297 7.95 5.95 -1.12
N ASN A 298 8.27 6.71 -0.08
CA ASN A 298 8.95 6.21 1.10
C ASN A 298 8.09 5.21 1.89
N ILE A 299 6.78 5.47 2.02
CA ILE A 299 5.85 4.51 2.63
C ILE A 299 5.76 3.22 1.80
N ARG A 300 5.71 3.31 0.48
CA ARG A 300 5.69 2.15 -0.42
C ARG A 300 6.97 1.31 -0.31
N LYS A 301 8.13 1.95 -0.21
CA LYS A 301 9.42 1.27 0.02
C LYS A 301 9.43 0.57 1.37
N ALA A 302 9.05 1.27 2.45
CA ALA A 302 8.98 0.69 3.78
C ALA A 302 8.00 -0.50 3.85
N ARG A 303 6.87 -0.43 3.15
CA ARG A 303 5.92 -1.54 3.01
C ARG A 303 6.54 -2.75 2.31
N HIS A 304 7.29 -2.53 1.25
CA HIS A 304 7.98 -3.60 0.52
C HIS A 304 9.04 -4.26 1.39
N GLU A 305 9.87 -3.47 2.06
CA GLU A 305 10.88 -3.96 3.01
C GLU A 305 10.27 -4.74 4.18
N LEU A 306 9.12 -4.29 4.69
CA LEU A 306 8.41 -4.99 5.77
C LEU A 306 7.93 -6.38 5.31
N LEU A 307 7.44 -6.50 4.08
CA LEU A 307 6.99 -7.76 3.52
C LEU A 307 8.15 -8.69 3.14
N ASP A 308 9.22 -8.13 2.59
CA ASP A 308 10.43 -8.89 2.19
C ASP A 308 11.17 -9.49 3.40
N ASN A 309 11.18 -8.76 4.52
CA ASN A 309 11.79 -9.22 5.78
C ASN A 309 10.86 -10.09 6.63
N ALA A 310 9.60 -10.29 6.21
CA ALA A 310 8.66 -11.10 6.96
C ALA A 310 9.00 -12.60 6.85
N ASP A 311 8.84 -13.33 7.97
CA ASP A 311 8.98 -14.78 8.00
C ASP A 311 7.78 -15.47 7.34
N LEU A 312 7.82 -15.56 6.02
CA LEU A 312 6.76 -16.13 5.19
C LEU A 312 6.70 -17.65 5.32
N PRO A 313 5.50 -18.26 5.35
CA PRO A 313 5.32 -19.69 5.52
C PRO A 313 5.81 -20.53 4.34
N LEU A 314 6.05 -19.93 3.19
CA LEU A 314 6.58 -20.56 2.00
C LEU A 314 7.41 -19.55 1.21
N SER A 315 8.60 -19.98 0.75
CA SER A 315 9.45 -19.16 -0.12
C SER A 315 8.73 -18.80 -1.41
N GLY A 316 8.81 -17.54 -1.83
CA GLY A 316 8.15 -17.02 -3.02
C GLY A 316 6.71 -16.52 -2.81
N LEU A 317 6.19 -16.58 -1.59
CA LEU A 317 4.94 -15.86 -1.26
C LEU A 317 5.20 -14.35 -1.16
N SER A 318 4.23 -13.57 -1.58
CA SER A 318 4.18 -12.12 -1.36
C SER A 318 2.73 -11.63 -1.30
N VAL A 319 2.56 -10.38 -0.86
CA VAL A 319 1.25 -9.71 -0.89
C VAL A 319 1.42 -8.36 -1.57
N GLU A 320 0.74 -8.18 -2.70
CA GLU A 320 0.75 -6.93 -3.46
C GLU A 320 -0.67 -6.45 -3.72
N ASN A 321 -0.93 -5.17 -3.46
CA ASN A 321 -2.26 -4.56 -3.64
C ASN A 321 -3.40 -5.32 -2.93
N GLY A 322 -3.10 -5.95 -1.79
CA GLY A 322 -4.05 -6.75 -1.02
C GLY A 322 -4.37 -8.13 -1.64
N ASN A 323 -3.59 -8.58 -2.61
CA ASN A 323 -3.72 -9.91 -3.22
C ASN A 323 -2.53 -10.79 -2.85
N LEU A 324 -2.81 -12.08 -2.65
CA LEU A 324 -1.80 -13.09 -2.41
C LEU A 324 -1.14 -13.49 -3.72
N LEU A 325 0.18 -13.43 -3.77
CA LEU A 325 0.98 -13.85 -4.91
C LEU A 325 1.93 -15.00 -4.52
N TYR A 326 2.21 -15.88 -5.46
CA TYR A 326 3.23 -16.92 -5.33
C TYR A 326 4.11 -16.94 -6.58
N HIS A 327 5.42 -16.72 -6.40
CA HIS A 327 6.37 -16.49 -7.49
C HIS A 327 5.88 -15.44 -8.50
N GLY A 328 5.26 -14.35 -8.00
CA GLY A 328 4.71 -13.27 -8.81
C GLY A 328 3.39 -13.58 -9.52
N LYS A 329 2.83 -14.80 -9.35
CA LYS A 329 1.54 -15.19 -9.95
C LYS A 329 0.39 -14.92 -8.97
N ALA A 330 -0.69 -14.34 -9.46
CA ALA A 330 -1.94 -14.22 -8.72
C ALA A 330 -2.59 -15.60 -8.50
N TRP A 331 -3.48 -15.69 -7.52
CA TRP A 331 -4.09 -16.96 -7.11
C TRP A 331 -4.77 -17.72 -8.24
N ASP A 332 -5.51 -17.05 -9.09
CA ASP A 332 -6.21 -17.61 -10.26
C ASP A 332 -5.27 -18.07 -11.39
N CYS A 333 -4.04 -17.57 -11.39
CA CYS A 333 -2.99 -17.96 -12.34
C CYS A 333 -2.10 -19.10 -11.82
N MET A 334 -2.31 -19.57 -10.58
CA MET A 334 -1.58 -20.70 -10.01
C MET A 334 -2.19 -22.03 -10.46
N SER A 335 -1.37 -23.04 -10.64
CA SER A 335 -1.85 -24.41 -10.80
C SER A 335 -2.53 -24.90 -9.51
N SER A 336 -3.42 -25.89 -9.63
CA SER A 336 -4.09 -26.48 -8.46
C SER A 336 -3.11 -27.02 -7.41
N SER A 337 -1.95 -27.53 -7.83
CA SER A 337 -0.90 -28.00 -6.93
C SER A 337 -0.18 -26.83 -6.21
N GLU A 338 0.07 -25.73 -6.91
CA GLU A 338 0.62 -24.51 -6.29
C GLU A 338 -0.35 -23.94 -5.27
N GLN A 339 -1.63 -23.85 -5.60
CA GLN A 339 -2.69 -23.40 -4.68
C GLN A 339 -2.76 -24.28 -3.42
N LEU A 340 -2.68 -25.61 -3.56
CA LEU A 340 -2.67 -26.53 -2.44
C LEU A 340 -1.41 -26.40 -1.58
N LYS A 341 -0.22 -26.26 -2.17
CA LYS A 341 1.03 -26.02 -1.44
C LYS A 341 0.95 -24.74 -0.61
N VAL A 342 0.53 -23.65 -1.24
CA VAL A 342 0.38 -22.34 -0.58
C VAL A 342 -0.65 -22.41 0.55
N ALA A 343 -1.84 -22.96 0.28
CA ALA A 343 -2.89 -23.10 1.28
C ALA A 343 -2.44 -23.95 2.48
N THR A 344 -1.77 -25.05 2.21
CA THR A 344 -1.26 -25.98 3.25
C THR A 344 -0.17 -25.31 4.10
N ALA A 345 0.76 -24.58 3.49
CA ALA A 345 1.82 -23.87 4.19
C ALA A 345 1.23 -22.76 5.11
N ILE A 346 0.25 -22.01 4.62
CA ILE A 346 -0.45 -20.98 5.37
C ILE A 346 -1.18 -21.60 6.57
N VAL A 347 -1.95 -22.67 6.34
CA VAL A 347 -2.74 -23.34 7.39
C VAL A 347 -1.83 -23.93 8.47
N ARG A 348 -0.70 -24.51 8.09
CA ARG A 348 0.31 -25.02 9.02
C ARG A 348 0.87 -23.92 9.91
N ARG A 349 1.14 -22.74 9.35
CA ARG A 349 1.69 -21.61 10.12
C ARG A 349 0.69 -21.03 11.12
N LEU A 350 -0.61 -21.11 10.83
CA LEU A 350 -1.68 -20.69 11.75
C LEU A 350 -1.68 -21.48 13.08
N LYS A 351 -1.46 -22.79 12.96
CA LYS A 351 -1.44 -23.71 14.09
C LYS A 351 -0.31 -24.71 13.90
N PRO A 352 0.94 -24.36 14.29
CA PRO A 352 2.09 -25.24 14.10
C PRO A 352 1.99 -26.59 14.81
N GLU A 353 1.13 -26.64 15.84
CA GLU A 353 0.85 -27.87 16.59
C GLU A 353 -0.08 -28.83 15.82
N CYS A 354 -0.80 -28.36 14.81
CA CYS A 354 -1.61 -29.20 13.93
C CYS A 354 -0.73 -29.82 12.85
N GLY A 355 -0.43 -31.09 12.98
CA GLY A 355 0.46 -31.84 12.06
C GLY A 355 -0.25 -32.47 10.87
N PHE A 356 -1.54 -32.18 10.63
CA PHE A 356 -2.29 -32.78 9.53
C PHE A 356 -3.21 -31.78 8.82
N VAL A 357 -3.57 -32.10 7.57
CA VAL A 357 -4.57 -31.38 6.76
C VAL A 357 -5.48 -32.36 6.05
N LEU A 358 -6.73 -31.95 5.80
CA LEU A 358 -7.72 -32.73 5.06
C LEU A 358 -7.94 -32.12 3.69
N LEU A 359 -7.86 -32.92 2.65
CA LEU A 359 -7.96 -32.51 1.25
C LEU A 359 -9.04 -33.31 0.54
N ASP A 360 -10.06 -32.68 0.00
CA ASP A 360 -11.11 -33.35 -0.75
C ASP A 360 -10.91 -33.16 -2.25
N LYS A 361 -11.22 -34.21 -3.03
CA LYS A 361 -11.31 -34.18 -4.48
C LYS A 361 -10.00 -33.84 -5.22
N LEU A 362 -8.94 -34.62 -4.99
CA LEU A 362 -7.66 -34.43 -5.68
C LEU A 362 -7.63 -35.07 -7.10
N GLU A 363 -8.75 -35.37 -7.71
CA GLU A 363 -8.84 -35.86 -9.08
C GLU A 363 -8.36 -34.86 -10.15
N GLN A 364 -8.26 -33.58 -9.81
CA GLN A 364 -7.72 -32.55 -10.71
C GLN A 364 -6.19 -32.60 -10.83
N MET A 365 -5.50 -33.33 -9.94
CA MET A 365 -4.06 -33.52 -10.01
C MET A 365 -3.75 -34.83 -10.76
N ASP A 366 -2.81 -34.78 -11.69
CA ASP A 366 -2.25 -35.99 -12.24
C ASP A 366 -1.40 -36.78 -11.21
N VAL A 367 -1.08 -38.02 -11.50
CA VAL A 367 -0.37 -38.91 -10.55
C VAL A 367 1.04 -38.41 -10.24
N GLN A 368 1.72 -37.77 -11.23
CA GLN A 368 3.07 -37.24 -11.03
C GLN A 368 3.02 -36.06 -10.05
N THR A 369 2.11 -35.08 -10.30
CA THR A 369 1.89 -33.93 -9.43
C THR A 369 1.49 -34.34 -8.01
N LEU A 370 0.63 -35.35 -7.89
CA LEU A 370 0.23 -35.94 -6.62
C LEU A 370 1.41 -36.51 -5.84
N THR A 371 2.30 -37.23 -6.53
CA THR A 371 3.53 -37.82 -5.96
C THR A 371 4.50 -36.71 -5.49
N GLU A 372 4.69 -35.66 -6.30
CA GLU A 372 5.53 -34.51 -5.95
C GLU A 372 4.99 -33.76 -4.75
N PHE A 373 3.67 -33.59 -4.68
CA PHE A 373 3.00 -32.98 -3.53
C PHE A 373 3.17 -33.84 -2.26
N GLY A 374 3.03 -35.17 -2.37
CA GLY A 374 3.27 -36.09 -1.27
C GLY A 374 4.70 -36.00 -0.73
N LYS A 375 5.72 -35.98 -1.62
CA LYS A 375 7.12 -35.80 -1.23
C LYS A 375 7.37 -34.44 -0.54
N TRP A 376 6.75 -33.37 -1.04
CA TRP A 376 6.84 -32.07 -0.39
C TRP A 376 6.24 -32.09 1.02
N LEU A 377 5.09 -32.75 1.23
CA LEU A 377 4.49 -32.93 2.55
C LEU A 377 5.43 -33.71 3.51
N GLU A 378 6.15 -34.72 3.01
CA GLU A 378 7.16 -35.46 3.79
C GLU A 378 8.30 -34.55 4.25
N THR A 379 8.84 -33.70 3.35
CA THR A 379 9.89 -32.72 3.70
C THR A 379 9.42 -31.71 4.73
N GLU A 380 8.14 -31.36 4.69
CA GLU A 380 7.49 -30.45 5.64
C GLU A 380 7.07 -31.14 6.95
N ASN A 381 7.30 -32.45 7.09
CA ASN A 381 6.85 -33.24 8.23
C ASN A 381 5.34 -33.10 8.51
N LEU A 382 4.53 -33.07 7.44
CA LEU A 382 3.09 -32.88 7.49
C LEU A 382 2.36 -34.13 6.99
N GLN A 383 1.25 -34.46 7.66
CA GLN A 383 0.33 -35.51 7.24
C GLN A 383 -0.80 -34.90 6.42
N ALA A 384 -1.13 -35.46 5.28
CA ALA A 384 -2.35 -35.11 4.56
C ALA A 384 -3.21 -36.36 4.35
N ILE A 385 -4.49 -36.25 4.62
CA ILE A 385 -5.49 -37.29 4.30
C ILE A 385 -6.37 -36.73 3.19
N ALA A 386 -6.36 -37.37 2.05
CA ALA A 386 -6.99 -36.87 0.84
C ALA A 386 -7.97 -37.86 0.23
N THR A 387 -8.98 -37.35 -0.48
CA THR A 387 -9.86 -38.18 -1.32
C THR A 387 -9.57 -37.99 -2.79
N ARG A 388 -9.70 -39.07 -3.55
CA ARG A 388 -9.56 -39.06 -5.01
C ARG A 388 -10.53 -40.06 -5.65
N VAL A 389 -11.10 -39.72 -6.81
CA VAL A 389 -11.87 -40.65 -7.61
C VAL A 389 -10.86 -41.48 -8.42
N SER A 390 -10.41 -42.56 -7.83
CA SER A 390 -9.46 -43.51 -8.44
C SER A 390 -9.49 -44.84 -7.68
N THR A 391 -9.12 -45.93 -8.36
CA THR A 391 -8.87 -47.22 -7.80
C THR A 391 -7.46 -47.72 -8.18
N GLY A 392 -6.59 -46.78 -8.60
CA GLY A 392 -5.20 -47.04 -9.01
C GLY A 392 -4.23 -47.18 -7.84
N ASP A 393 -2.97 -47.46 -8.19
CA ASP A 393 -1.89 -47.74 -7.24
C ASP A 393 -1.48 -46.52 -6.39
N GLU A 394 -1.87 -45.32 -6.80
CA GLU A 394 -1.67 -44.08 -6.04
C GLU A 394 -2.57 -43.98 -4.79
N CYS A 395 -3.60 -44.85 -4.69
CA CYS A 395 -4.52 -44.86 -3.55
C CYS A 395 -3.94 -45.69 -2.41
N SER A 396 -3.82 -45.13 -1.22
CA SER A 396 -3.38 -45.84 -0.01
C SER A 396 -4.44 -46.83 0.49
N ILE A 397 -5.70 -46.49 0.33
CA ILE A 397 -6.87 -47.33 0.64
C ILE A 397 -7.96 -47.11 -0.40
N ILE A 398 -8.78 -48.11 -0.64
CA ILE A 398 -9.95 -48.02 -1.51
C ILE A 398 -11.22 -48.27 -0.68
N ILE A 399 -12.22 -47.37 -0.87
CA ILE A 399 -13.53 -47.53 -0.21
C ILE A 399 -14.55 -48.00 -1.25
N GLU A 400 -15.19 -49.09 -0.93
CA GLU A 400 -16.33 -49.64 -1.66
C GLU A 400 -17.51 -49.90 -0.72
N ASP A 401 -18.68 -49.43 -1.11
CA ASP A 401 -19.93 -49.57 -0.36
C ASP A 401 -19.80 -49.24 1.14
N GLY A 402 -19.02 -48.20 1.46
CA GLY A 402 -18.80 -47.73 2.84
C GLY A 402 -17.86 -48.55 3.69
N CYS A 403 -17.12 -49.47 3.10
CA CYS A 403 -16.08 -50.29 3.75
C CYS A 403 -14.73 -50.11 3.07
N VAL A 404 -13.64 -50.36 3.78
CA VAL A 404 -12.33 -50.49 3.15
C VAL A 404 -12.30 -51.82 2.37
N SER A 405 -12.15 -51.74 1.06
CA SER A 405 -11.86 -52.92 0.27
C SER A 405 -10.40 -53.32 0.49
N VAL A 406 -10.16 -54.62 0.66
CA VAL A 406 -8.78 -55.13 0.82
C VAL A 406 -8.03 -54.84 -0.47
N MET A 407 -6.95 -54.03 -0.40
CA MET A 407 -6.06 -53.86 -1.55
C MET A 407 -5.56 -55.25 -2.00
N PRO A 408 -5.55 -55.54 -3.29
CA PRO A 408 -4.81 -56.68 -3.75
C PRO A 408 -3.36 -56.48 -3.28
N GLN A 409 -2.89 -57.35 -2.40
CA GLN A 409 -1.48 -57.34 -2.00
C GLN A 409 -0.67 -57.32 -3.30
N HIS A 410 0.19 -56.33 -3.47
CA HIS A 410 1.21 -56.38 -4.51
C HIS A 410 1.86 -57.72 -4.43
N ASN A 411 1.77 -58.53 -5.49
CA ASN A 411 2.52 -59.73 -5.67
C ASN A 411 4.01 -59.36 -5.49
N ILE A 412 4.51 -59.52 -4.28
CA ILE A 412 5.95 -59.63 -4.06
C ILE A 412 6.32 -60.89 -4.80
N PRO A 413 7.09 -60.83 -5.90
CA PRO A 413 7.54 -62.06 -6.57
C PRO A 413 8.24 -62.87 -5.50
N PRO A 414 7.97 -64.22 -5.44
CA PRO A 414 8.57 -65.05 -4.42
C PRO A 414 10.09 -64.88 -4.52
N LYS A 415 10.73 -64.52 -3.38
CA LYS A 415 12.18 -64.50 -3.30
C LYS A 415 12.68 -65.83 -3.88
N TYR A 416 13.34 -65.72 -5.02
CA TYR A 416 14.06 -66.85 -5.59
C TYR A 416 15.07 -67.35 -4.55
N VAL A 417 14.80 -68.49 -3.96
CA VAL A 417 15.74 -69.24 -3.12
C VAL A 417 16.49 -70.21 -4.08
N PRO A 418 17.78 -69.97 -4.38
CA PRO A 418 18.54 -70.90 -5.18
C PRO A 418 18.84 -72.12 -4.33
N GLY A 419 18.46 -73.26 -4.85
CA GLY A 419 19.05 -74.56 -4.48
C GLY A 419 18.22 -75.40 -3.53
N TRP A 420 17.43 -76.30 -4.17
CA TRP A 420 17.32 -77.70 -3.70
C TRP A 420 17.12 -78.50 -4.93
N ASN A 421 18.22 -79.14 -5.37
CA ASN A 421 18.18 -80.37 -6.25
C ASN A 421 17.70 -81.49 -5.37
N ALA A 422 16.57 -82.10 -5.69
CA ALA A 422 16.18 -83.39 -5.19
C ALA A 422 16.57 -84.45 -6.26
N ASN A 423 17.39 -85.42 -5.86
CA ASN A 423 17.54 -86.71 -6.51
C ASN A 423 16.21 -87.44 -6.52
#